data_76954a6f60c4360d5f13e175265ecaf2
#
_entry.id   76954a6f60c4360d5f13e175265ecaf2
#
_cell.length_a   1.000
_cell.length_b   1.000
_cell.length_c   1.000
_cell.angle_alpha   90.00
_cell.angle_beta   90.00
_cell.angle_gamma   90.00
#
_symmetry.space_group_name_H-M   'P 1'
#
loop_
_entity.id
_entity.type
_entity.pdbx_description
1 polymer ?
#
loop_
_entity_poly.entity_id
_entity_poly.type
_entity_poly.pdbx_seq_one_letter_code
_entity_poly.pdbx_strand_id
1 'polypeptide(L)'
;MANVIARRSTNASKLERWLGADQVEHISGSMRDWHGKRPILINGVPGAGGVWCGRGGDFVGKIDGGDFMSLADRCVERVDHAIGKVAKRHRMHGFSSLSDLINEVSNFGKRKDFIYQKQGSASVTGGTNTMWRVGTYPPAGNAAANAPGGAALNDATLGAFFFVNPSSPDTQHFVRGDVLSSTAPRTLLLYDRLFEVNKTMSSTTTEAVTGVPTRYQNTADDQPDSADGSFLFIETQAVLGATAHNWTVCTYTDHNGNAATLPLVTGNASNIVNRLDHPVGQWFCPLATGDNGIRTLTQMQCSASVTGTVAFVIGHPIAFMPAVVTNMLTIVDGINTAFNLTRIFDDACLAFLDVNASSTTAATFTGQFVTASG
;
A
#
# COMPACT_ATOMS: atom_id res chain seq x y z
N MET A 1 22.27 -21.38 -31.32
CA MET A 1 22.64 -21.51 -29.91
C MET A 1 23.45 -20.35 -29.36
N ALA A 2 24.55 -19.91 -30.05
CA ALA A 2 25.29 -18.69 -29.66
C ALA A 2 24.37 -17.48 -29.46
N ASN A 3 23.30 -17.32 -30.25
CA ASN A 3 22.32 -16.23 -30.14
C ASN A 3 21.43 -16.29 -28.89
N VAL A 4 21.20 -17.46 -28.30
CA VAL A 4 20.38 -17.58 -27.07
C VAL A 4 21.19 -17.20 -25.84
N ILE A 5 22.49 -17.55 -25.86
CA ILE A 5 23.39 -17.20 -24.75
C ILE A 5 23.75 -15.70 -24.79
N ALA A 6 23.96 -15.13 -25.96
CA ALA A 6 24.19 -13.69 -26.13
C ALA A 6 22.96 -12.83 -25.73
N ARG A 7 21.75 -13.31 -26.00
CA ARG A 7 20.53 -12.59 -25.53
C ARG A 7 20.33 -12.62 -24.01
N ARG A 8 20.83 -13.65 -23.31
CA ARG A 8 20.80 -13.71 -21.84
C ARG A 8 21.88 -12.84 -21.19
N SER A 9 23.02 -12.60 -21.88
CA SER A 9 24.10 -11.73 -21.35
C SER A 9 23.74 -10.24 -21.35
N THR A 10 22.77 -9.77 -22.13
CA THR A 10 22.27 -8.39 -22.11
C THR A 10 21.49 -8.03 -20.82
N ASN A 11 21.21 -9.00 -19.97
CA ASN A 11 20.63 -8.79 -18.65
C ASN A 11 21.66 -8.86 -17.49
N ALA A 12 22.95 -8.75 -17.78
CA ALA A 12 24.02 -8.81 -16.79
C ALA A 12 23.82 -7.80 -15.64
N SER A 13 23.38 -6.58 -15.94
CA SER A 13 23.10 -5.56 -14.93
C SER A 13 21.94 -5.91 -13.97
N LYS A 14 21.02 -6.77 -14.39
CA LYS A 14 19.98 -7.32 -13.50
C LYS A 14 20.51 -8.47 -12.67
N LEU A 15 21.39 -9.31 -13.23
CA LEU A 15 22.06 -10.39 -12.51
C LEU A 15 23.01 -9.85 -11.42
N GLU A 16 23.75 -8.78 -11.68
CA GLU A 16 24.66 -8.13 -10.72
C GLU A 16 23.94 -7.68 -9.45
N ARG A 17 22.72 -7.20 -9.60
CA ARG A 17 21.89 -6.75 -8.46
C ARG A 17 21.40 -7.91 -7.58
N TRP A 18 21.39 -9.15 -8.12
CA TRP A 18 20.84 -10.33 -7.44
C TRP A 18 21.90 -11.29 -6.90
N LEU A 19 23.06 -11.37 -7.53
CA LEU A 19 24.09 -12.37 -7.20
C LEU A 19 25.36 -11.78 -6.58
N GLY A 20 25.48 -10.44 -6.54
CA GLY A 20 26.72 -9.76 -6.19
C GLY A 20 27.69 -9.69 -7.38
N ALA A 21 28.46 -8.61 -7.43
CA ALA A 21 29.35 -8.29 -8.56
C ALA A 21 30.35 -9.41 -8.88
N ASP A 22 30.91 -10.04 -7.86
CA ASP A 22 31.94 -11.09 -7.99
C ASP A 22 31.42 -12.36 -8.68
N GLN A 23 30.15 -12.71 -8.45
CA GLN A 23 29.53 -13.90 -9.04
C GLN A 23 29.14 -13.67 -10.51
N VAL A 24 28.73 -12.45 -10.84
CA VAL A 24 28.36 -12.07 -12.21
C VAL A 24 29.61 -11.89 -13.08
N GLU A 25 30.68 -11.34 -12.53
CA GLU A 25 31.95 -11.20 -13.24
C GLU A 25 32.52 -12.57 -13.63
N HIS A 26 32.38 -13.54 -12.73
CA HIS A 26 32.81 -14.93 -12.99
C HIS A 26 31.98 -15.60 -14.09
N ILE A 27 30.66 -15.43 -14.08
CA ILE A 27 29.76 -15.95 -15.11
C ILE A 27 29.93 -15.18 -16.44
N SER A 28 30.08 -13.85 -16.40
CA SER A 28 30.21 -13.01 -17.58
C SER A 28 31.60 -13.13 -18.22
N GLY A 29 32.67 -13.36 -17.45
CA GLY A 29 34.00 -13.63 -17.91
C GLY A 29 34.03 -14.91 -18.73
N SER A 30 33.45 -15.99 -18.22
CA SER A 30 33.36 -17.28 -18.92
C SER A 30 32.48 -17.23 -20.18
N MET A 31 31.52 -16.30 -20.27
CA MET A 31 30.66 -16.10 -21.44
C MET A 31 31.30 -15.21 -22.52
N ARG A 32 32.21 -14.29 -22.17
CA ARG A 32 32.87 -13.41 -23.17
C ARG A 32 33.86 -14.11 -24.06
N ASP A 33 34.52 -15.14 -23.56
CA ASP A 33 35.55 -15.87 -24.31
C ASP A 33 35.00 -16.88 -25.31
N TRP A 34 33.66 -17.02 -25.36
CA TRP A 34 33.02 -18.02 -26.21
C TRP A 34 32.57 -17.45 -27.57
N HIS A 35 33.48 -16.90 -28.32
CA HIS A 35 33.30 -16.56 -29.74
C HIS A 35 33.98 -17.53 -30.66
N GLY A 36 33.55 -18.77 -30.63
CA GLY A 36 33.58 -19.62 -31.82
C GLY A 36 34.86 -20.35 -32.14
N LYS A 37 35.96 -20.28 -31.36
CA LYS A 37 37.19 -21.02 -31.70
C LYS A 37 38.05 -21.50 -30.53
N ARG A 38 37.66 -21.28 -29.28
CA ARG A 38 38.41 -21.80 -28.12
C ARG A 38 37.46 -22.36 -27.07
N PRO A 39 37.86 -23.42 -26.37
CA PRO A 39 37.03 -23.96 -25.28
C PRO A 39 36.87 -22.94 -24.17
N ILE A 40 35.69 -22.92 -23.58
CA ILE A 40 35.40 -22.11 -22.41
C ILE A 40 36.26 -22.59 -21.26
N LEU A 41 37.06 -21.70 -20.72
CA LEU A 41 37.83 -21.93 -19.52
C LEU A 41 37.04 -21.41 -18.32
N ILE A 42 36.44 -22.30 -17.59
CA ILE A 42 35.96 -21.97 -16.25
C ILE A 42 37.12 -22.32 -15.31
N ASN A 43 37.74 -21.28 -14.71
CA ASN A 43 38.92 -21.33 -13.85
C ASN A 43 40.30 -21.51 -14.51
N GLY A 44 40.50 -20.95 -15.68
CA GLY A 44 41.86 -20.56 -16.14
C GLY A 44 42.79 -21.63 -16.64
N VAL A 45 42.39 -22.87 -16.85
CA VAL A 45 43.25 -23.92 -17.38
C VAL A 45 42.84 -24.31 -18.81
N PRO A 46 43.70 -24.10 -19.83
CA PRO A 46 43.40 -24.53 -21.17
C PRO A 46 43.43 -26.03 -21.28
N GLY A 47 42.29 -26.63 -21.56
CA GLY A 47 42.21 -28.01 -21.99
C GLY A 47 41.66 -28.07 -23.41
N ALA A 48 42.36 -28.70 -24.33
CA ALA A 48 41.86 -28.94 -25.66
C ALA A 48 40.56 -29.76 -25.58
N GLY A 49 39.42 -29.13 -25.85
CA GLY A 49 38.10 -29.76 -25.92
C GLY A 49 37.45 -30.12 -24.57
N GLY A 50 37.73 -29.38 -23.50
CA GLY A 50 37.09 -29.61 -22.20
C GLY A 50 36.36 -28.40 -21.69
N VAL A 51 35.26 -28.60 -20.98
CA VAL A 51 34.54 -27.59 -20.21
C VAL A 51 34.75 -27.88 -18.73
N TRP A 52 35.03 -26.81 -17.98
CA TRP A 52 35.22 -26.88 -16.55
C TRP A 52 34.03 -26.27 -15.84
N CYS A 53 33.52 -26.90 -14.84
CA CYS A 53 32.44 -26.41 -14.01
C CYS A 53 32.75 -26.75 -12.56
N GLY A 54 32.85 -25.75 -11.70
CA GLY A 54 33.08 -25.96 -10.27
C GLY A 54 33.60 -24.71 -9.56
N ARG A 55 33.36 -24.63 -8.28
CA ARG A 55 33.90 -23.58 -7.39
C ARG A 55 35.32 -23.99 -6.96
N GLY A 56 36.32 -23.14 -7.15
CA GLY A 56 37.67 -23.41 -6.68
C GLY A 56 38.56 -24.24 -7.61
N GLY A 57 38.26 -24.36 -8.91
CA GLY A 57 39.14 -24.99 -9.87
C GLY A 57 38.92 -26.50 -10.06
N ASP A 58 37.84 -27.03 -9.59
CA ASP A 58 37.53 -28.46 -9.73
C ASP A 58 37.25 -28.83 -11.18
N PHE A 59 38.02 -29.80 -11.70
CA PHE A 59 37.87 -30.34 -13.03
C PHE A 59 36.68 -31.30 -13.09
N VAL A 60 35.74 -31.00 -13.98
CA VAL A 60 34.54 -31.83 -14.15
C VAL A 60 34.75 -32.93 -15.20
N GLY A 61 35.82 -32.85 -16.01
CA GLY A 61 36.18 -33.85 -17.01
C GLY A 61 36.21 -33.31 -18.44
N LYS A 62 36.76 -34.06 -19.37
CA LYS A 62 36.70 -33.80 -20.80
C LYS A 62 35.30 -34.16 -21.29
N ILE A 63 34.61 -33.20 -21.90
CA ILE A 63 33.23 -33.37 -22.34
C ILE A 63 33.22 -33.35 -23.86
N ASP A 64 32.77 -34.42 -24.48
CA ASP A 64 32.51 -34.47 -25.89
C ASP A 64 31.30 -33.65 -26.29
N GLY A 65 31.14 -33.24 -27.54
CA GLY A 65 30.18 -32.24 -27.98
C GLY A 65 28.72 -32.50 -27.59
N GLY A 66 28.33 -33.78 -27.39
CA GLY A 66 26.97 -34.14 -26.90
C GLY A 66 26.76 -33.85 -25.40
N ASP A 67 27.81 -34.15 -24.60
CA ASP A 67 27.75 -33.93 -23.14
C ASP A 67 27.84 -32.45 -22.76
N PHE A 68 28.47 -31.64 -23.64
CA PHE A 68 28.57 -30.20 -23.45
C PHE A 68 27.19 -29.55 -23.38
N MET A 69 26.29 -29.95 -24.26
CA MET A 69 24.91 -29.42 -24.26
C MET A 69 24.15 -29.79 -22.99
N SER A 70 24.29 -31.04 -22.55
CA SER A 70 23.66 -31.51 -21.32
C SER A 70 24.25 -30.87 -20.05
N LEU A 71 25.53 -30.49 -20.07
CA LEU A 71 26.17 -29.78 -18.97
C LEU A 71 25.76 -28.31 -18.97
N ALA A 72 25.69 -27.65 -20.13
CA ALA A 72 25.21 -26.28 -20.26
C ALA A 72 23.74 -26.18 -19.82
N ASP A 73 22.91 -27.14 -20.20
CA ASP A 73 21.52 -27.20 -19.78
C ASP A 73 21.41 -27.42 -18.27
N ARG A 74 22.21 -28.31 -17.69
CA ARG A 74 22.26 -28.51 -16.22
C ARG A 74 22.80 -27.30 -15.46
N CYS A 75 23.76 -26.58 -16.03
CA CYS A 75 24.21 -25.31 -15.43
C CYS A 75 23.14 -24.24 -15.49
N VAL A 76 22.41 -24.13 -16.60
CA VAL A 76 21.23 -23.22 -16.72
C VAL A 76 20.15 -23.62 -15.76
N GLU A 77 19.80 -24.90 -15.66
CA GLU A 77 18.81 -25.38 -14.69
C GLU A 77 19.21 -25.13 -13.24
N ARG A 78 20.49 -25.29 -12.89
CA ARG A 78 20.99 -24.97 -11.55
C ARG A 78 20.97 -23.48 -11.24
N VAL A 79 21.28 -22.64 -12.23
CA VAL A 79 21.18 -21.18 -12.10
C VAL A 79 19.71 -20.77 -11.99
N ASP A 80 18.85 -21.30 -12.85
CA ASP A 80 17.41 -21.04 -12.79
C ASP A 80 16.79 -21.56 -11.48
N HIS A 81 17.25 -22.72 -10.98
CA HIS A 81 16.84 -23.26 -9.69
C HIS A 81 17.40 -22.46 -8.50
N ALA A 82 18.63 -21.96 -8.60
CA ALA A 82 19.21 -21.08 -7.58
C ALA A 82 18.51 -19.72 -7.57
N ILE A 83 18.24 -19.14 -8.73
CA ILE A 83 17.44 -17.93 -8.89
C ILE A 83 16.01 -18.16 -8.36
N GLY A 84 15.39 -19.28 -8.69
CA GLY A 84 14.10 -19.68 -8.17
C GLY A 84 14.09 -19.90 -6.65
N LYS A 85 15.18 -20.40 -6.05
CA LYS A 85 15.31 -20.53 -4.59
C LYS A 85 15.56 -19.19 -3.91
N VAL A 86 16.35 -18.30 -4.52
CA VAL A 86 16.56 -16.94 -4.03
C VAL A 86 15.27 -16.15 -4.17
N ALA A 87 14.59 -16.24 -5.31
CA ALA A 87 13.27 -15.65 -5.49
C ALA A 87 12.22 -16.24 -4.52
N LYS A 88 12.30 -17.54 -4.19
CA LYS A 88 11.45 -18.15 -3.15
C LYS A 88 11.81 -17.74 -1.73
N ARG A 89 13.10 -17.46 -1.44
CA ARG A 89 13.53 -16.94 -0.12
C ARG A 89 13.21 -15.47 0.07
N HIS A 90 13.19 -14.70 -1.02
CA HIS A 90 12.76 -13.30 -1.08
C HIS A 90 11.39 -13.18 -1.76
N ARG A 91 10.52 -14.19 -1.69
CA ARG A 91 9.11 -13.95 -2.00
C ARG A 91 8.64 -12.89 -1.02
N MET A 92 8.85 -11.67 -1.42
CA MET A 92 7.94 -10.61 -1.02
C MET A 92 6.57 -11.12 -1.44
N HIS A 93 5.70 -11.27 -0.49
CA HIS A 93 4.31 -11.62 -0.69
C HIS A 93 3.77 -10.77 -1.85
N GLY A 94 3.18 -11.39 -2.85
CA GLY A 94 2.65 -10.71 -4.02
C GLY A 94 2.97 -11.42 -5.33
N PHE A 95 2.63 -10.77 -6.42
CA PHE A 95 2.77 -11.34 -7.76
C PHE A 95 4.23 -11.37 -8.22
N SER A 96 4.67 -12.51 -8.74
CA SER A 96 6.04 -12.71 -9.23
C SER A 96 6.27 -12.12 -10.63
N SER A 97 5.21 -11.90 -11.40
CA SER A 97 5.25 -11.39 -12.77
C SER A 97 3.88 -10.86 -13.21
N LEU A 98 3.84 -10.11 -14.32
CA LEU A 98 2.60 -9.70 -14.95
C LEU A 98 1.74 -10.90 -15.39
N SER A 99 2.37 -11.96 -15.89
CA SER A 99 1.66 -13.20 -16.27
C SER A 99 1.03 -13.88 -15.05
N ASP A 100 1.71 -13.88 -13.93
CA ASP A 100 1.21 -14.38 -12.65
C ASP A 100 -0.01 -13.57 -12.19
N LEU A 101 0.10 -12.23 -12.18
CA LEU A 101 -1.02 -11.36 -11.87
C LEU A 101 -2.23 -11.62 -12.78
N ILE A 102 -2.04 -11.75 -14.09
CA ILE A 102 -3.13 -12.04 -15.04
C ILE A 102 -3.81 -13.37 -14.70
N ASN A 103 -3.03 -14.39 -14.39
CA ASN A 103 -3.55 -15.70 -14.00
C ASN A 103 -4.38 -15.62 -12.72
N GLU A 104 -3.87 -14.92 -11.70
CA GLU A 104 -4.54 -14.79 -10.41
C GLU A 104 -5.82 -13.92 -10.49
N VAL A 105 -5.77 -12.83 -11.26
CA VAL A 105 -6.97 -12.00 -11.52
C VAL A 105 -8.04 -12.77 -12.31
N SER A 106 -7.64 -13.74 -13.15
CA SER A 106 -8.55 -14.62 -13.87
C SER A 106 -9.12 -15.75 -13.00
N ASN A 107 -8.52 -15.99 -11.83
CA ASN A 107 -8.94 -17.04 -10.90
C ASN A 107 -9.97 -16.48 -9.90
N PHE A 108 -11.23 -16.91 -10.01
CA PHE A 108 -12.31 -16.45 -9.15
C PHE A 108 -12.08 -16.70 -7.65
N GLY A 109 -11.22 -17.66 -7.27
CA GLY A 109 -10.86 -17.91 -5.89
C GLY A 109 -9.91 -16.84 -5.31
N LYS A 110 -9.09 -16.25 -6.15
CA LYS A 110 -8.06 -15.27 -5.83
C LYS A 110 -8.49 -13.82 -6.04
N ARG A 111 -9.36 -13.59 -7.02
CA ARG A 111 -9.96 -12.29 -7.31
C ARG A 111 -11.14 -12.03 -6.39
N LYS A 112 -11.26 -10.77 -5.91
CA LYS A 112 -12.43 -10.27 -5.20
C LYS A 112 -12.93 -9.00 -5.87
N ASP A 113 -14.22 -8.94 -6.14
CA ASP A 113 -14.90 -7.79 -6.75
C ASP A 113 -15.79 -7.13 -5.69
N PHE A 114 -15.59 -5.84 -5.49
CA PHE A 114 -16.33 -5.02 -4.54
C PHE A 114 -17.11 -3.96 -5.30
N ILE A 115 -18.43 -4.03 -5.26
CA ILE A 115 -19.28 -2.97 -5.77
C ILE A 115 -19.56 -1.96 -4.66
N TYR A 116 -19.76 -0.70 -5.00
CA TYR A 116 -20.15 0.31 -4.04
C TYR A 116 -21.08 1.35 -4.62
N GLN A 117 -21.90 1.91 -3.73
CA GLN A 117 -22.67 3.10 -3.97
C GLN A 117 -22.71 3.91 -2.67
N LYS A 118 -21.96 5.00 -2.64
CA LYS A 118 -21.87 5.88 -1.47
C LYS A 118 -22.41 7.26 -1.80
N GLN A 119 -23.27 7.78 -0.95
CA GLN A 119 -23.66 9.16 -1.00
C GLN A 119 -22.72 9.97 -0.11
N GLY A 120 -22.08 10.99 -0.66
CA GLY A 120 -21.30 11.94 0.12
C GLY A 120 -22.18 12.87 0.94
N SER A 121 -21.55 13.64 1.80
CA SER A 121 -22.20 14.73 2.53
C SER A 121 -22.06 16.07 1.80
N ALA A 122 -22.88 17.06 2.15
CA ALA A 122 -22.66 18.42 1.72
C ALA A 122 -21.26 18.89 2.15
N SER A 123 -20.58 19.60 1.26
CA SER A 123 -19.18 19.98 1.45
C SER A 123 -18.99 21.51 1.45
N VAL A 124 -17.75 21.92 1.46
CA VAL A 124 -17.27 23.24 1.00
C VAL A 124 -16.31 23.00 -0.14
N THR A 125 -16.20 23.96 -1.07
CA THR A 125 -15.22 23.84 -2.16
C THR A 125 -13.80 23.67 -1.61
N GLY A 126 -13.09 22.66 -2.06
CA GLY A 126 -11.79 22.26 -1.53
C GLY A 126 -11.85 21.43 -0.23
N GLY A 127 -13.04 21.22 0.34
CA GLY A 127 -13.21 20.43 1.57
C GLY A 127 -13.11 18.94 1.32
N THR A 128 -12.78 18.19 2.36
CA THR A 128 -12.76 16.73 2.37
C THR A 128 -13.87 16.22 3.28
N ASN A 129 -14.54 15.15 2.86
CA ASN A 129 -15.60 14.51 3.63
C ASN A 129 -15.29 13.04 3.84
N THR A 130 -15.58 12.55 5.04
CA THR A 130 -15.61 11.11 5.27
C THR A 130 -16.91 10.51 4.72
N MET A 131 -16.81 9.31 4.16
CA MET A 131 -17.96 8.56 3.71
C MET A 131 -18.26 7.35 4.63
N TRP A 132 -17.57 7.27 5.76
CA TRP A 132 -17.71 6.18 6.71
C TRP A 132 -19.13 6.06 7.27
N ARG A 133 -19.71 7.18 7.69
CA ARG A 133 -21.01 7.21 8.38
C ARG A 133 -22.19 7.51 7.47
N VAL A 134 -21.99 7.52 6.15
CA VAL A 134 -23.09 7.64 5.19
C VAL A 134 -23.49 6.26 4.67
N GLY A 135 -24.82 6.07 4.55
CA GLY A 135 -25.37 4.81 4.08
C GLY A 135 -25.21 4.60 2.58
N THR A 136 -25.64 3.58 2.13
CA THR A 136 -25.98 2.79 0.95
C THR A 136 -25.19 1.50 0.90
N TYR A 137 -24.08 1.40 0.22
CA TYR A 137 -23.28 0.19 0.23
C TYR A 137 -21.79 0.51 0.06
N PRO A 138 -20.93 0.04 0.98
CA PRO A 138 -21.27 -0.61 2.25
C PRO A 138 -22.14 0.29 3.15
N PRO A 139 -22.82 -0.26 4.16
CA PRO A 139 -23.70 0.50 5.05
C PRO A 139 -22.93 1.58 5.83
N ALA A 140 -23.64 2.44 6.54
CA ALA A 140 -22.99 3.42 7.43
C ALA A 140 -22.28 2.71 8.58
N GLY A 141 -21.05 3.14 8.87
CA GLY A 141 -20.31 2.70 10.04
C GLY A 141 -20.82 3.30 11.34
N ASN A 142 -20.44 2.70 12.45
CA ASN A 142 -20.77 3.17 13.79
C ASN A 142 -19.98 4.43 14.18
N ALA A 143 -20.43 5.10 15.22
CA ALA A 143 -19.63 6.12 15.89
C ALA A 143 -18.43 5.46 16.60
N ALA A 144 -17.31 6.15 16.62
CA ALA A 144 -16.14 5.75 17.38
C ALA A 144 -16.43 5.62 18.88
N ALA A 145 -15.68 4.78 19.57
CA ALA A 145 -15.67 4.77 21.03
C ALA A 145 -14.97 6.03 21.58
N ASN A 146 -15.41 6.45 22.76
CA ASN A 146 -14.83 7.63 23.42
C ASN A 146 -13.41 7.36 23.95
N ALA A 147 -12.64 8.43 24.10
CA ALA A 147 -11.40 8.38 24.86
C ALA A 147 -11.66 7.85 26.30
N PRO A 148 -10.66 7.15 26.89
CA PRO A 148 -9.31 6.92 26.38
C PRO A 148 -9.17 5.71 25.43
N GLY A 149 -10.17 4.83 25.33
CA GLY A 149 -10.03 3.55 24.65
C GLY A 149 -9.93 3.66 23.13
N GLY A 150 -10.93 4.26 22.48
CA GLY A 150 -11.06 4.15 21.02
C GLY A 150 -11.33 2.73 20.56
N ALA A 151 -11.20 2.49 19.25
CA ALA A 151 -11.39 1.17 18.64
C ALA A 151 -10.43 0.94 17.48
N ALA A 152 -9.71 -0.18 17.48
CA ALA A 152 -9.11 -0.73 16.28
C ALA A 152 -10.21 -1.34 15.40
N LEU A 153 -10.13 -1.08 14.09
CA LEU A 153 -11.17 -1.46 13.14
C LEU A 153 -10.69 -2.59 12.24
N ASN A 154 -11.64 -3.38 11.76
CA ASN A 154 -11.38 -4.49 10.85
C ASN A 154 -12.51 -4.61 9.80
N ASP A 155 -12.40 -5.57 8.90
CA ASP A 155 -13.36 -5.82 7.82
C ASP A 155 -14.75 -6.27 8.31
N ALA A 156 -14.85 -6.83 9.53
CA ALA A 156 -16.12 -7.16 10.17
C ALA A 156 -16.81 -5.95 10.81
N THR A 157 -16.14 -4.79 10.89
CA THR A 157 -16.72 -3.56 11.43
C THR A 157 -17.82 -3.04 10.50
N LEU A 158 -18.97 -2.72 11.06
CA LEU A 158 -20.09 -2.15 10.30
C LEU A 158 -19.61 -0.91 9.53
N GLY A 159 -19.86 -0.87 8.23
CA GLY A 159 -19.39 0.20 7.33
C GLY A 159 -18.19 -0.18 6.47
N ALA A 160 -17.45 -1.20 6.84
CA ALA A 160 -16.35 -1.75 6.04
C ALA A 160 -16.86 -2.64 4.89
N PHE A 161 -15.99 -2.87 3.92
CA PHE A 161 -16.16 -3.97 2.97
C PHE A 161 -15.66 -5.25 3.62
N PHE A 162 -16.55 -6.21 3.76
CA PHE A 162 -16.16 -7.54 4.23
C PHE A 162 -15.50 -8.35 3.11
N PHE A 163 -14.38 -8.97 3.38
CA PHE A 163 -13.73 -9.90 2.47
C PHE A 163 -13.07 -11.06 3.25
N VAL A 164 -12.94 -12.20 2.57
CA VAL A 164 -12.22 -13.34 3.14
C VAL A 164 -10.74 -13.16 2.89
N ASN A 165 -9.95 -13.19 3.94
CA ASN A 165 -8.49 -13.11 3.86
C ASN A 165 -7.91 -14.21 2.96
N PRO A 166 -6.86 -13.94 2.18
CA PRO A 166 -6.19 -14.96 1.40
C PRO A 166 -5.54 -16.01 2.31
N SER A 167 -5.38 -17.22 1.80
CA SER A 167 -4.64 -18.25 2.51
C SER A 167 -3.14 -17.95 2.45
N SER A 168 -2.46 -18.01 3.60
CA SER A 168 -0.99 -17.87 3.62
C SER A 168 -0.30 -18.88 2.68
N PRO A 169 0.69 -18.49 1.88
CA PRO A 169 1.46 -17.24 1.97
C PRO A 169 0.96 -16.08 1.08
N ASP A 170 -0.19 -16.22 0.44
CA ASP A 170 -0.72 -15.21 -0.46
C ASP A 170 -1.04 -13.90 0.29
N THR A 171 -0.96 -12.77 -0.42
CA THR A 171 -1.33 -11.45 0.08
C THR A 171 -2.29 -10.75 -0.88
N GLN A 172 -3.23 -10.00 -0.32
CA GLN A 172 -4.23 -9.26 -1.10
C GLN A 172 -3.65 -7.94 -1.62
N HIS A 173 -3.97 -7.60 -2.87
CA HIS A 173 -3.52 -6.35 -3.50
C HIS A 173 -4.66 -5.65 -4.23
N PHE A 174 -4.67 -4.32 -4.19
CA PHE A 174 -5.53 -3.51 -5.06
C PHE A 174 -5.04 -3.64 -6.51
N VAL A 175 -5.95 -3.97 -7.41
CA VAL A 175 -5.65 -4.16 -8.83
C VAL A 175 -6.26 -3.05 -9.68
N ARG A 176 -7.54 -2.75 -9.45
CA ARG A 176 -8.30 -1.80 -10.26
C ARG A 176 -9.41 -1.16 -9.44
N GLY A 177 -9.70 0.12 -9.71
CA GLY A 177 -10.86 0.81 -9.21
C GLY A 177 -11.58 1.59 -10.29
N ASP A 178 -12.90 1.49 -10.32
CA ASP A 178 -13.77 2.24 -11.20
C ASP A 178 -14.58 3.22 -10.35
N VAL A 179 -14.67 4.47 -10.78
CA VAL A 179 -15.44 5.50 -10.08
C VAL A 179 -16.27 6.31 -11.06
N LEU A 180 -17.52 6.50 -10.71
CA LEU A 180 -18.45 7.44 -11.33
C LEU A 180 -18.97 8.35 -10.22
N SER A 181 -18.97 9.68 -10.43
CA SER A 181 -19.49 10.66 -9.50
C SER A 181 -20.59 11.49 -10.11
N SER A 182 -21.65 11.74 -9.36
CA SER A 182 -22.75 12.63 -9.78
C SER A 182 -22.36 14.11 -9.81
N THR A 183 -21.20 14.47 -9.26
CA THR A 183 -20.60 15.82 -9.35
C THR A 183 -19.10 15.66 -9.56
N ALA A 184 -18.47 16.55 -10.35
CA ALA A 184 -17.04 16.51 -10.66
C ALA A 184 -16.45 17.92 -10.80
N PRO A 185 -15.11 18.09 -10.73
CA PRO A 185 -14.14 17.03 -10.36
C PRO A 185 -14.19 16.65 -8.89
N ARG A 186 -13.90 15.40 -8.61
CA ARG A 186 -13.82 14.81 -7.25
C ARG A 186 -12.69 13.78 -7.21
N THR A 187 -12.23 13.45 -6.03
CA THR A 187 -11.30 12.33 -5.83
C THR A 187 -11.80 11.46 -4.70
N LEU A 188 -12.03 10.18 -4.99
CA LEU A 188 -12.38 9.18 -4.01
C LEU A 188 -11.10 8.46 -3.57
N LEU A 189 -10.72 8.61 -2.29
CA LEU A 189 -9.62 7.86 -1.70
C LEU A 189 -10.16 6.60 -1.04
N LEU A 190 -9.75 5.44 -1.54
CA LEU A 190 -9.89 4.16 -0.83
C LEU A 190 -8.74 4.05 0.18
N TYR A 191 -9.05 3.77 1.44
CA TYR A 191 -8.07 3.65 2.51
C TYR A 191 -8.46 2.56 3.51
N ASP A 192 -7.48 2.01 4.21
CA ASP A 192 -7.69 1.16 5.37
C ASP A 192 -7.89 2.04 6.61
N ARG A 193 -9.07 1.97 7.24
CA ARG A 193 -9.41 2.69 8.47
C ARG A 193 -8.93 1.87 9.67
N LEU A 194 -7.80 2.25 10.23
CA LEU A 194 -7.06 1.44 11.20
C LEU A 194 -7.60 1.57 12.61
N PHE A 195 -7.89 2.81 13.01
CA PHE A 195 -8.24 3.15 14.38
C PHE A 195 -9.08 4.41 14.42
N GLU A 196 -10.00 4.48 15.38
CA GLU A 196 -10.76 5.70 15.65
C GLU A 196 -11.00 5.91 17.14
N VAL A 197 -11.03 7.17 17.56
CA VAL A 197 -11.38 7.56 18.93
C VAL A 197 -12.16 8.86 18.95
N ASN A 198 -13.28 8.89 19.67
CA ASN A 198 -14.10 10.08 19.81
C ASN A 198 -13.58 11.02 20.90
N LYS A 199 -13.78 12.31 20.63
CA LYS A 199 -13.69 13.38 21.62
C LYS A 199 -14.98 14.20 21.64
N THR A 200 -15.60 14.30 22.82
CA THR A 200 -16.65 15.28 23.07
C THR A 200 -16.03 16.66 23.20
N MET A 201 -16.48 17.60 22.40
CA MET A 201 -15.84 18.92 22.25
C MET A 201 -16.08 19.88 23.43
N SER A 202 -16.94 19.52 24.39
CA SER A 202 -17.21 20.32 25.58
C SER A 202 -16.07 20.42 26.61
N SER A 203 -15.02 19.64 26.43
CA SER A 203 -13.85 19.60 27.32
C SER A 203 -12.61 20.16 26.65
N THR A 204 -11.89 21.04 27.34
CA THR A 204 -10.57 21.55 26.99
C THR A 204 -9.44 20.80 27.69
N THR A 205 -9.78 19.76 28.46
CA THR A 205 -8.78 18.94 29.15
C THR A 205 -8.05 18.06 28.14
N THR A 206 -6.76 17.86 28.37
CA THR A 206 -5.98 16.86 27.63
C THR A 206 -6.54 15.47 27.94
N GLU A 207 -6.89 14.73 26.92
CA GLU A 207 -7.39 13.36 27.03
C GLU A 207 -6.34 12.39 26.50
N ALA A 208 -6.01 11.39 27.30
CA ALA A 208 -5.13 10.29 26.86
C ALA A 208 -5.88 9.36 25.91
N VAL A 209 -5.13 8.78 24.98
CA VAL A 209 -5.58 7.71 24.11
C VAL A 209 -4.74 6.47 24.39
N THR A 210 -5.39 5.36 24.73
CA THR A 210 -4.72 4.11 25.12
C THR A 210 -4.92 2.98 24.11
N GLY A 211 -5.92 3.11 23.23
CA GLY A 211 -6.14 2.18 22.14
C GLY A 211 -5.10 2.38 21.02
N VAL A 212 -4.80 1.30 20.31
CA VAL A 212 -3.81 1.27 19.23
C VAL A 212 -4.36 0.54 18.02
N PRO A 213 -3.95 0.91 16.79
CA PRO A 213 -4.22 0.10 15.61
C PRO A 213 -3.60 -1.31 15.74
N THR A 214 -4.18 -2.27 15.05
CA THR A 214 -3.64 -3.66 15.00
C THR A 214 -2.77 -3.92 13.78
N ARG A 215 -2.88 -3.09 12.75
CA ARG A 215 -2.12 -3.16 11.51
C ARG A 215 -1.16 -1.97 11.39
N TYR A 216 -0.17 -2.05 10.52
CA TYR A 216 0.83 -1.00 10.25
C TYR A 216 1.56 -0.56 11.52
N GLN A 217 2.00 -1.53 12.33
CA GLN A 217 2.65 -1.27 13.61
C GLN A 217 4.17 -1.54 13.60
N ASN A 218 4.74 -1.98 12.46
CA ASN A 218 6.17 -2.19 12.36
C ASN A 218 6.90 -0.84 12.26
N THR A 219 8.04 -0.73 12.92
CA THR A 219 8.90 0.47 12.91
C THR A 219 10.00 0.42 11.85
N ALA A 220 10.21 -0.72 11.20
CA ALA A 220 11.21 -0.86 10.15
C ALA A 220 10.57 -0.52 8.79
N ASP A 221 11.08 0.49 8.10
CA ASP A 221 10.54 1.01 6.83
C ASP A 221 10.61 -0.02 5.69
N ASP A 222 11.49 -1.01 5.80
CA ASP A 222 11.61 -2.10 4.83
C ASP A 222 10.58 -3.23 5.04
N GLN A 223 9.75 -3.12 6.06
CA GLN A 223 8.72 -4.11 6.35
C GLN A 223 7.37 -3.74 5.72
N PRO A 224 6.62 -4.73 5.24
CA PRO A 224 5.38 -4.47 4.50
C PRO A 224 4.27 -3.85 5.34
N ASP A 225 4.32 -3.96 6.66
CA ASP A 225 3.34 -3.42 7.62
C ASP A 225 3.91 -2.27 8.46
N SER A 226 4.87 -1.54 7.93
CA SER A 226 5.35 -0.30 8.55
C SER A 226 4.26 0.77 8.57
N ALA A 227 4.33 1.68 9.54
CA ALA A 227 3.40 2.80 9.62
C ALA A 227 3.71 3.93 8.62
N ASP A 228 4.72 3.75 7.77
CA ASP A 228 5.05 4.72 6.73
C ASP A 228 3.86 4.97 5.81
N GLY A 229 3.52 6.23 5.55
CA GLY A 229 2.34 6.62 4.79
C GLY A 229 1.00 6.59 5.55
N SER A 230 0.94 6.09 6.78
CA SER A 230 -0.27 6.19 7.60
C SER A 230 -0.54 7.64 8.00
N PHE A 231 -1.79 8.06 7.93
CA PHE A 231 -2.20 9.45 8.14
C PHE A 231 -3.26 9.59 9.22
N LEU A 232 -3.36 10.78 9.79
CA LEU A 232 -4.38 11.15 10.76
C LEU A 232 -5.32 12.20 10.15
N PHE A 233 -6.63 12.04 10.37
CA PHE A 233 -7.60 13.07 10.12
C PHE A 233 -8.62 13.16 11.26
N ILE A 234 -9.32 14.30 11.33
CA ILE A 234 -10.32 14.57 12.36
C ILE A 234 -11.66 14.73 11.66
N GLU A 235 -12.60 13.81 11.89
CA GLU A 235 -13.93 13.87 11.28
C GLU A 235 -14.96 14.38 12.28
N THR A 236 -15.87 15.24 11.83
CA THR A 236 -17.00 15.71 12.63
C THR A 236 -18.08 14.63 12.67
N GLN A 237 -18.42 14.19 13.87
CA GLN A 237 -19.46 13.17 14.11
C GLN A 237 -20.79 13.75 14.57
N ALA A 238 -20.77 14.85 15.33
CA ALA A 238 -21.94 15.66 15.64
C ALA A 238 -21.61 17.12 15.34
N VAL A 239 -22.58 17.87 14.81
CA VAL A 239 -22.41 19.26 14.38
C VAL A 239 -21.70 20.07 15.46
N LEU A 240 -20.64 20.78 15.06
CA LEU A 240 -19.86 21.63 15.96
C LEU A 240 -20.50 23.00 16.13
N GLY A 241 -20.39 23.55 17.34
CA GLY A 241 -20.80 24.91 17.65
C GLY A 241 -19.96 25.97 16.93
N ALA A 242 -20.37 27.24 17.01
CA ALA A 242 -19.75 28.36 16.32
C ALA A 242 -18.44 28.86 16.97
N THR A 243 -18.02 28.28 18.09
CA THR A 243 -16.82 28.69 18.79
C THR A 243 -15.56 28.27 17.99
N ALA A 244 -14.72 29.26 17.68
CA ALA A 244 -13.42 28.99 17.04
C ALA A 244 -12.54 28.17 18.00
N HIS A 245 -11.83 27.20 17.44
CA HIS A 245 -10.99 26.30 18.22
C HIS A 245 -9.79 25.80 17.41
N ASN A 246 -8.80 25.33 18.13
CA ASN A 246 -7.61 24.69 17.59
C ASN A 246 -7.33 23.38 18.34
N TRP A 247 -6.65 22.46 17.67
CA TRP A 247 -6.10 21.27 18.28
C TRP A 247 -4.71 21.59 18.81
N THR A 248 -4.61 21.88 20.11
CA THR A 248 -3.39 22.40 20.76
C THR A 248 -2.46 21.29 21.21
N VAL A 249 -2.99 20.13 21.53
CA VAL A 249 -2.19 18.94 21.86
C VAL A 249 -2.76 17.77 21.05
N CYS A 250 -1.94 17.26 20.16
CA CYS A 250 -2.14 15.98 19.50
C CYS A 250 -0.80 15.28 19.48
N THR A 251 -0.54 14.48 20.50
CA THR A 251 0.70 13.69 20.56
C THR A 251 0.49 12.32 19.99
N TYR A 252 1.50 11.81 19.32
CA TYR A 252 1.43 10.55 18.64
C TYR A 252 2.77 9.81 18.67
N THR A 253 2.78 8.56 18.27
CA THR A 253 4.00 7.82 17.97
C THR A 253 4.16 7.79 16.44
N ASP A 254 5.32 8.25 15.95
CA ASP A 254 5.66 8.29 14.53
C ASP A 254 5.88 6.87 13.94
N HIS A 255 6.14 6.80 12.64
CA HIS A 255 6.43 5.55 11.93
C HIS A 255 7.67 4.82 12.48
N ASN A 256 8.66 5.53 13.05
CA ASN A 256 9.87 4.98 13.65
C ASN A 256 9.69 4.56 15.12
N GLY A 257 8.53 4.84 15.73
CA GLY A 257 8.25 4.53 17.12
C GLY A 257 8.63 5.64 18.10
N ASN A 258 8.98 6.84 17.63
CA ASN A 258 9.32 7.97 18.50
C ASN A 258 8.06 8.78 18.84
N ALA A 259 8.06 9.40 20.00
CA ALA A 259 7.01 10.33 20.39
C ALA A 259 7.15 11.66 19.63
N ALA A 260 6.05 12.13 19.07
CA ALA A 260 5.97 13.38 18.32
C ALA A 260 4.69 14.14 18.66
N THR A 261 4.61 15.40 18.22
CA THR A 261 3.43 16.26 18.39
C THR A 261 3.07 16.89 17.05
N LEU A 262 1.80 16.83 16.67
CA LEU A 262 1.32 17.51 15.47
C LEU A 262 1.61 19.02 15.55
N PRO A 263 1.92 19.67 14.43
CA PRO A 263 1.80 21.11 14.32
C PRO A 263 0.37 21.57 14.71
N LEU A 264 0.24 22.83 15.10
CA LEU A 264 -1.07 23.40 15.44
C LEU A 264 -2.06 23.21 14.27
N VAL A 265 -3.18 22.53 14.55
CA VAL A 265 -4.25 22.33 13.58
C VAL A 265 -5.42 23.21 13.95
N THR A 266 -5.88 24.05 13.03
CA THR A 266 -7.06 24.89 13.22
C THR A 266 -8.31 24.10 12.88
N GLY A 267 -9.25 24.01 13.82
CA GLY A 267 -10.55 23.40 13.60
C GLY A 267 -11.53 24.33 12.88
N ASN A 268 -12.66 23.79 12.44
CA ASN A 268 -13.70 24.50 11.70
C ASN A 268 -14.91 24.77 12.58
N ALA A 269 -15.14 26.04 12.94
CA ALA A 269 -16.34 26.44 13.64
C ALA A 269 -17.61 26.11 12.81
N SER A 270 -18.69 25.73 13.50
CA SER A 270 -19.96 25.34 12.86
C SER A 270 -19.82 24.19 11.83
N ASN A 271 -18.82 23.33 12.00
CA ASN A 271 -18.60 22.22 11.09
C ASN A 271 -19.76 21.21 11.14
N ILE A 272 -20.13 20.70 9.98
CA ILE A 272 -21.24 19.73 9.88
C ILE A 272 -20.72 18.30 9.89
N VAL A 273 -21.60 17.36 10.16
CA VAL A 273 -21.30 15.93 10.20
C VAL A 273 -20.64 15.46 8.89
N ASN A 274 -19.69 14.56 9.01
CA ASN A 274 -18.90 13.95 7.95
C ASN A 274 -17.89 14.87 7.25
N ARG A 275 -17.74 16.13 7.63
CA ARG A 275 -16.62 16.97 7.21
C ARG A 275 -15.43 16.80 8.14
N LEU A 276 -14.24 17.05 7.58
CA LEU A 276 -13.03 17.06 8.40
C LEU A 276 -12.94 18.36 9.22
N ASP A 277 -12.48 18.24 10.45
CA ASP A 277 -12.29 19.35 11.38
C ASP A 277 -10.84 19.85 11.38
N HIS A 278 -10.37 20.23 10.21
CA HIS A 278 -9.07 20.87 9.96
C HIS A 278 -9.15 21.74 8.69
N PRO A 279 -8.12 22.53 8.36
CA PRO A 279 -8.20 23.54 7.31
C PRO A 279 -8.66 22.97 5.96
N VAL A 280 -9.51 23.75 5.27
CA VAL A 280 -9.96 23.42 3.91
C VAL A 280 -8.76 23.27 2.97
N GLY A 281 -8.81 22.26 2.10
CA GLY A 281 -7.70 21.90 1.21
C GLY A 281 -6.72 20.89 1.80
N GLN A 282 -6.85 20.58 3.09
CA GLN A 282 -6.11 19.49 3.72
C GLN A 282 -7.03 18.27 3.89
N TRP A 283 -6.58 17.10 3.51
CA TRP A 283 -7.31 15.85 3.70
C TRP A 283 -6.77 14.99 4.85
N PHE A 284 -5.67 15.44 5.46
CA PHE A 284 -5.06 14.85 6.66
C PHE A 284 -4.40 15.93 7.50
N CYS A 285 -4.15 15.65 8.77
CA CYS A 285 -3.38 16.52 9.66
C CYS A 285 -1.90 16.42 9.32
N PRO A 286 -1.18 17.54 9.09
CA PRO A 286 0.25 17.50 8.83
C PRO A 286 0.97 16.91 10.06
N LEU A 287 1.92 16.01 9.82
CA LEU A 287 2.77 15.44 10.86
C LEU A 287 3.93 16.40 11.19
N ALA A 288 4.67 16.11 12.24
CA ALA A 288 5.88 16.86 12.59
C ALA A 288 6.93 16.72 11.48
N THR A 289 7.84 17.68 11.40
CA THR A 289 8.88 17.69 10.36
C THR A 289 9.77 16.46 10.48
N GLY A 290 9.86 15.70 9.41
CA GLY A 290 10.66 14.47 9.32
C GLY A 290 9.84 13.19 9.50
N ASP A 291 8.56 13.28 9.90
CA ASP A 291 7.70 12.12 10.06
C ASP A 291 6.95 11.82 8.75
N ASN A 292 6.95 10.57 8.35
CA ASN A 292 6.25 10.08 7.16
C ASN A 292 4.98 9.29 7.48
N GLY A 293 4.71 9.02 8.77
CA GLY A 293 3.55 8.22 9.16
C GLY A 293 3.26 8.27 10.65
N ILE A 294 2.06 7.86 11.02
CA ILE A 294 1.58 7.77 12.38
C ILE A 294 1.21 6.33 12.74
N ARG A 295 1.76 5.82 13.85
CA ARG A 295 1.42 4.50 14.39
C ARG A 295 0.25 4.56 15.36
N THR A 296 0.32 5.47 16.33
CA THR A 296 -0.68 5.58 17.39
C THR A 296 -0.90 7.04 17.76
N LEU A 297 -2.11 7.42 18.07
CA LEU A 297 -2.42 8.67 18.76
C LEU A 297 -2.31 8.41 20.26
N THR A 298 -1.68 9.32 21.01
CA THR A 298 -1.45 9.15 22.46
C THR A 298 -2.19 10.19 23.32
N GLN A 299 -2.40 11.41 22.79
CA GLN A 299 -3.15 12.47 23.49
C GLN A 299 -3.86 13.39 22.49
N MET A 300 -4.93 14.01 22.94
CA MET A 300 -5.66 15.04 22.20
C MET A 300 -6.21 16.11 23.13
N GLN A 301 -6.17 17.39 22.68
CA GLN A 301 -6.72 18.53 23.41
C GLN A 301 -7.25 19.58 22.45
N CYS A 302 -8.43 20.09 22.73
CA CYS A 302 -9.03 21.25 22.07
C CYS A 302 -8.78 22.53 22.88
N SER A 303 -8.50 23.64 22.22
CA SER A 303 -8.26 24.96 22.86
C SER A 303 -9.50 25.59 23.47
N ALA A 304 -10.68 25.19 23.03
CA ALA A 304 -11.93 25.78 23.47
C ALA A 304 -13.02 24.71 23.69
N SER A 305 -13.96 25.00 24.59
CA SER A 305 -15.16 24.19 24.74
C SER A 305 -16.15 24.55 23.61
N VAL A 306 -16.51 23.53 22.83
CA VAL A 306 -17.41 23.62 21.68
C VAL A 306 -18.49 22.55 21.86
N THR A 307 -19.71 22.79 21.38
CA THR A 307 -20.69 21.71 21.29
C THR A 307 -20.36 20.77 20.16
N GLY A 308 -20.75 19.50 20.27
CA GLY A 308 -20.55 18.50 19.23
C GLY A 308 -19.50 17.46 19.59
N THR A 309 -19.16 16.64 18.61
CA THR A 309 -18.24 15.50 18.78
C THR A 309 -17.44 15.32 17.50
N VAL A 310 -16.16 15.01 17.64
CA VAL A 310 -15.28 14.60 16.54
C VAL A 310 -14.71 13.22 16.78
N ALA A 311 -14.22 12.58 15.74
CA ALA A 311 -13.36 11.40 15.83
C ALA A 311 -12.00 11.69 15.22
N PHE A 312 -10.96 11.30 15.93
CA PHE A 312 -9.62 11.17 15.40
C PHE A 312 -9.48 9.80 14.77
N VAL A 313 -9.06 9.78 13.53
CA VAL A 313 -9.01 8.56 12.72
C VAL A 313 -7.61 8.39 12.15
N ILE A 314 -7.02 7.23 12.37
CA ILE A 314 -5.80 6.81 11.71
C ILE A 314 -6.18 5.93 10.53
N GLY A 315 -5.64 6.21 9.34
CA GLY A 315 -5.84 5.44 8.12
C GLY A 315 -4.57 5.23 7.34
N HIS A 316 -4.61 4.28 6.41
CA HIS A 316 -3.54 4.06 5.44
C HIS A 316 -4.09 4.10 4.02
N PRO A 317 -3.52 4.91 3.10
CA PRO A 317 -4.06 5.08 1.77
C PRO A 317 -3.82 3.84 0.92
N ILE A 318 -4.83 3.43 0.16
CA ILE A 318 -4.76 2.30 -0.78
C ILE A 318 -4.74 2.79 -2.23
N ALA A 319 -5.74 3.61 -2.62
CA ALA A 319 -5.85 4.10 -3.99
C ALA A 319 -6.59 5.43 -4.07
N PHE A 320 -6.08 6.35 -4.89
CA PHE A 320 -6.78 7.57 -5.28
C PHE A 320 -7.50 7.33 -6.61
N MET A 321 -8.79 7.54 -6.64
CA MET A 321 -9.65 7.34 -7.81
C MET A 321 -10.29 8.69 -8.21
N PRO A 322 -9.72 9.41 -9.19
CA PRO A 322 -10.26 10.70 -9.62
C PRO A 322 -11.51 10.52 -10.48
N ALA A 323 -12.58 11.23 -10.15
CA ALA A 323 -13.77 11.40 -10.98
C ALA A 323 -13.70 12.77 -11.67
N VAL A 324 -13.18 12.80 -12.88
CA VAL A 324 -12.82 14.05 -13.60
C VAL A 324 -14.05 14.71 -14.22
N VAL A 325 -14.99 13.91 -14.72
CA VAL A 325 -16.20 14.38 -15.40
C VAL A 325 -17.44 13.78 -14.74
N THR A 326 -18.47 14.62 -14.55
CA THR A 326 -19.75 14.21 -13.97
C THR A 326 -20.39 13.08 -14.78
N ASN A 327 -20.84 12.04 -14.09
CA ASN A 327 -21.50 10.86 -14.66
C ASN A 327 -20.68 10.12 -15.72
N MET A 328 -19.36 10.30 -15.71
CA MET A 328 -18.44 9.57 -16.56
C MET A 328 -17.60 8.61 -15.74
N LEU A 329 -17.51 7.36 -16.18
CA LEU A 329 -16.69 6.35 -15.51
C LEU A 329 -15.21 6.67 -15.71
N THR A 330 -14.49 6.75 -14.62
CA THR A 330 -13.01 6.82 -14.60
C THR A 330 -12.49 5.48 -14.07
N ILE A 331 -11.43 4.98 -14.68
CA ILE A 331 -10.78 3.74 -14.32
C ILE A 331 -9.36 4.04 -13.86
N VAL A 332 -9.02 3.54 -12.68
CA VAL A 332 -7.66 3.52 -12.14
C VAL A 332 -7.21 2.09 -12.05
N ASP A 333 -6.09 1.77 -12.66
CA ASP A 333 -5.54 0.43 -12.62
C ASP A 333 -4.13 0.46 -12.02
N GLY A 334 -3.85 -0.48 -11.14
CA GLY A 334 -2.61 -0.55 -10.37
C GLY A 334 -1.37 -0.80 -11.23
N ILE A 335 -1.52 -1.18 -12.49
CA ILE A 335 -0.41 -1.47 -13.40
C ILE A 335 -0.14 -0.28 -14.32
N ASN A 336 -1.17 0.19 -15.06
CA ASN A 336 -0.98 1.17 -16.12
C ASN A 336 -1.04 2.62 -15.61
N THR A 337 -1.88 2.90 -14.62
CA THR A 337 -2.10 4.27 -14.15
C THR A 337 -1.39 4.59 -12.85
N ALA A 338 -1.28 3.64 -11.95
CA ALA A 338 -0.69 3.87 -10.63
C ALA A 338 0.71 3.27 -10.44
N PHE A 339 1.13 2.33 -11.28
CA PHE A 339 2.37 1.55 -11.13
C PHE A 339 2.56 0.95 -9.73
N ASN A 340 1.45 0.72 -9.03
CA ASN A 340 1.45 0.30 -7.65
C ASN A 340 0.31 -0.69 -7.41
N LEU A 341 0.68 -1.91 -7.04
CA LEU A 341 -0.22 -2.91 -6.52
C LEU A 341 -0.22 -2.82 -5.00
N THR A 342 -0.85 -1.78 -4.47
CA THR A 342 -0.87 -1.54 -3.02
C THR A 342 -1.41 -2.77 -2.30
N ARG A 343 -0.66 -3.25 -1.32
CA ARG A 343 -1.08 -4.36 -0.47
C ARG A 343 -2.27 -3.94 0.39
N ILE A 344 -3.23 -4.84 0.50
CA ILE A 344 -4.34 -4.77 1.45
C ILE A 344 -4.07 -5.84 2.51
N PHE A 345 -3.92 -5.44 3.77
CA PHE A 345 -3.63 -6.38 4.84
C PHE A 345 -4.88 -7.19 5.21
N ASP A 346 -4.64 -8.33 5.83
CA ASP A 346 -5.68 -9.15 6.38
C ASP A 346 -6.51 -8.33 7.38
N ASP A 347 -7.80 -8.55 7.39
CA ASP A 347 -8.79 -7.83 8.21
C ASP A 347 -8.81 -6.31 7.97
N ALA A 348 -8.38 -5.81 6.79
CA ALA A 348 -8.39 -4.37 6.49
C ALA A 348 -9.80 -3.79 6.51
N CYS A 349 -10.00 -2.71 7.23
CA CYS A 349 -11.25 -1.96 7.28
C CYS A 349 -11.33 -0.94 6.13
N LEU A 350 -11.70 -1.39 4.94
CA LEU A 350 -11.71 -0.54 3.76
C LEU A 350 -12.86 0.47 3.79
N ALA A 351 -12.52 1.74 3.59
CA ALA A 351 -13.44 2.87 3.61
C ALA A 351 -13.06 3.94 2.58
N PHE A 352 -13.92 4.95 2.42
CA PHE A 352 -13.70 6.03 1.46
C PHE A 352 -13.66 7.41 2.10
N LEU A 353 -12.80 8.29 1.53
CA LEU A 353 -12.85 9.74 1.69
C LEU A 353 -13.15 10.40 0.34
N ASP A 354 -14.00 11.42 0.32
CA ASP A 354 -14.21 12.32 -0.79
C ASP A 354 -13.26 13.51 -0.62
N VAL A 355 -12.14 13.48 -1.31
CA VAL A 355 -11.04 14.44 -1.17
C VAL A 355 -11.22 15.59 -2.15
N ASN A 356 -11.02 16.83 -1.66
CA ASN A 356 -11.06 18.06 -2.47
C ASN A 356 -12.35 18.24 -3.28
N ALA A 357 -13.47 18.30 -2.59
CA ALA A 357 -14.76 18.53 -3.20
C ALA A 357 -14.77 19.80 -4.07
N SER A 358 -15.15 19.70 -5.34
CA SER A 358 -15.22 20.84 -6.27
C SER A 358 -16.43 21.76 -6.02
N SER A 359 -17.42 21.30 -5.27
CA SER A 359 -18.66 22.03 -4.99
C SER A 359 -19.22 21.70 -3.64
N THR A 360 -20.19 22.50 -3.20
CA THR A 360 -20.91 22.28 -1.93
C THR A 360 -21.96 21.16 -2.01
N THR A 361 -22.29 20.71 -3.22
CA THR A 361 -23.30 19.66 -3.44
C THR A 361 -22.76 18.29 -3.01
N ALA A 362 -23.55 17.53 -2.28
CA ALA A 362 -23.24 16.13 -1.97
C ALA A 362 -23.12 15.31 -3.28
N ALA A 363 -22.03 14.57 -3.41
CA ALA A 363 -21.84 13.67 -4.54
C ALA A 363 -22.37 12.27 -4.23
N THR A 364 -22.89 11.59 -5.23
CA THR A 364 -23.06 10.13 -5.18
C THR A 364 -21.95 9.48 -5.98
N PHE A 365 -21.23 8.59 -5.35
CA PHE A 365 -20.18 7.79 -5.98
C PHE A 365 -20.68 6.37 -6.19
N THR A 366 -20.49 5.87 -7.40
CA THR A 366 -20.84 4.52 -7.77
C THR A 366 -19.69 3.88 -8.52
N GLY A 367 -19.44 2.62 -8.27
CA GLY A 367 -18.37 1.92 -8.97
C GLY A 367 -18.08 0.54 -8.39
N GLN A 368 -16.91 0.07 -8.75
CA GLN A 368 -16.37 -1.16 -8.22
C GLN A 368 -14.86 -1.03 -8.03
N PHE A 369 -14.29 -1.84 -7.17
CA PHE A 369 -12.87 -2.08 -7.16
C PHE A 369 -12.57 -3.57 -7.12
N VAL A 370 -11.45 -3.94 -7.66
CA VAL A 370 -11.01 -5.33 -7.80
C VAL A 370 -9.71 -5.48 -7.04
N THR A 371 -9.63 -6.55 -6.29
CA THR A 371 -8.41 -6.98 -5.61
C THR A 371 -8.06 -8.40 -6.05
N ALA A 372 -6.81 -8.77 -5.93
CA ALA A 372 -6.37 -10.14 -6.18
C ALA A 372 -5.31 -10.54 -5.17
N SER A 373 -5.24 -11.84 -4.87
CA SER A 373 -4.23 -12.41 -3.98
C SER A 373 -3.18 -13.20 -4.76
N GLY A 374 -1.92 -13.07 -4.36
CA GLY A 374 -0.79 -13.77 -4.95
C GLY A 374 0.43 -13.83 -4.03
#